data_a2d6f4d26a40b1212606a8601f826ab9
#
_entry.id   a2d6f4d26a40b1212606a8601f826ab9
#
_cell.length_a   1.000
_cell.length_b   1.000
_cell.length_c   1.000
_cell.angle_alpha   90.00
_cell.angle_beta   90.00
_cell.angle_gamma   90.00
#
_symmetry.space_group_name_H-M   'P 1'
#
loop_
_entity.id
_entity.type
_entity.pdbx_description
1 polymer ?
#
loop_
_entity_poly.entity_id
_entity_poly.type
_entity_poly.pdbx_seq_one_letter_code
_entity_poly.pdbx_strand_id
1 'polypeptide(L)'
;AIHHGNMAFVIASALSHHTLNDSGIYHMGFGNGGSDVLSTGAIKYKSTNTSSTKDSSADLYNRTYKKVVAKPSATTSVQSGDPSNNIEVIASTGAYTDLKVKCLLDFGEPTGQDATDSATTDTSYVFDELGLFAYYQDTTTGTIDIEQSLMLSHVIFHPVQKSTNRQIEIIYTIRV
;
A
#
# COMPACT_ATOMS: atom_id res chain seq x y z
N ALA A 1 -11.19 2.33 0.36
CA ALA A 1 -11.48 3.77 0.53
C ALA A 1 -10.23 4.61 0.33
N ILE A 2 -10.36 5.86 -0.07
CA ILE A 2 -9.28 6.82 -0.29
C ILE A 2 -9.18 7.73 0.94
N HIS A 3 -7.97 7.95 1.43
CA HIS A 3 -7.70 8.96 2.46
C HIS A 3 -7.60 10.33 1.78
N HIS A 4 -8.71 11.05 1.68
CA HIS A 4 -8.79 12.28 0.90
C HIS A 4 -7.81 13.36 1.33
N GLY A 5 -7.62 13.55 2.64
CA GLY A 5 -6.66 14.54 3.14
C GLY A 5 -5.22 14.23 2.74
N ASN A 6 -4.79 12.98 2.86
CA ASN A 6 -3.45 12.57 2.46
C ASN A 6 -3.27 12.62 0.94
N MET A 7 -4.29 12.20 0.18
CA MET A 7 -4.27 12.28 -1.28
C MET A 7 -4.15 13.73 -1.76
N ALA A 8 -4.96 14.64 -1.21
CA ALA A 8 -4.87 16.07 -1.54
C ALA A 8 -3.49 16.65 -1.23
N PHE A 9 -2.90 16.26 -0.09
CA PHE A 9 -1.56 16.69 0.26
C PHE A 9 -0.49 16.16 -0.71
N VAL A 10 -0.56 14.88 -1.09
CA VAL A 10 0.38 14.28 -2.05
C VAL A 10 0.27 14.93 -3.42
N ILE A 11 -0.95 15.17 -3.90
CA ILE A 11 -1.18 15.86 -5.17
C ILE A 11 -0.61 17.28 -5.12
N ALA A 12 -0.91 18.03 -4.05
CA ALA A 12 -0.38 19.38 -3.88
C ALA A 12 1.15 19.40 -3.81
N SER A 13 1.74 18.43 -3.10
CA SER A 13 3.20 18.28 -3.01
C SER A 13 3.80 17.93 -4.38
N ALA A 14 3.20 17.04 -5.13
CA ALA A 14 3.64 16.70 -6.48
C ALA A 14 3.58 17.89 -7.45
N LEU A 15 2.59 18.75 -7.31
CA LEU A 15 2.46 19.98 -8.10
C LEU A 15 3.45 21.07 -7.69
N SER A 16 3.88 21.10 -6.43
CA SER A 16 4.77 22.13 -5.89
C SER A 16 6.24 21.78 -6.00
N HIS A 17 6.60 20.52 -6.11
CA HIS A 17 7.98 20.02 -6.18
C HIS A 17 8.28 19.45 -7.55
N HIS A 18 9.21 20.07 -8.25
CA HIS A 18 9.72 19.56 -9.53
C HIS A 18 10.81 18.50 -9.39
N THR A 19 11.20 18.15 -8.16
CA THR A 19 12.18 17.13 -7.88
C THR A 19 11.51 15.81 -7.53
N LEU A 20 11.93 14.78 -8.18
CA LEU A 20 11.35 13.44 -8.36
C LEU A 20 11.20 12.58 -7.09
N ASN A 21 11.54 13.06 -5.93
CA ASN A 21 11.76 12.19 -4.78
C ASN A 21 10.76 12.37 -3.63
N ASP A 22 9.84 13.32 -3.70
CA ASP A 22 9.15 13.75 -2.49
C ASP A 22 7.65 13.42 -2.41
N SER A 23 7.07 12.88 -3.46
CA SER A 23 5.65 12.57 -3.42
C SER A 23 5.26 11.58 -4.51
N GLY A 24 4.62 10.53 -4.11
CA GLY A 24 4.13 9.49 -5.01
C GLY A 24 3.87 8.21 -4.25
N ILE A 25 3.15 7.32 -4.87
CA ILE A 25 2.93 5.99 -4.31
C ILE A 25 4.27 5.26 -4.30
N TYR A 26 4.65 4.75 -3.14
CA TYR A 26 5.93 4.07 -2.97
C TYR A 26 5.79 2.60 -2.63
N HIS A 27 4.93 2.26 -1.69
CA HIS A 27 4.72 0.88 -1.29
C HIS A 27 3.24 0.53 -1.09
N MET A 28 2.96 -0.76 -1.16
CA MET A 28 1.71 -1.36 -0.77
C MET A 28 1.90 -2.04 0.57
N GLY A 29 1.05 -1.70 1.54
CA GLY A 29 1.00 -2.34 2.85
C GLY A 29 -0.06 -3.42 2.88
N PHE A 30 0.20 -4.47 3.63
CA PHE A 30 -0.69 -5.60 3.86
C PHE A 30 -0.89 -5.79 5.35
N GLY A 31 -2.08 -6.16 5.76
CA GLY A 31 -2.40 -6.36 7.15
C GLY A 31 -3.50 -7.39 7.37
N ASN A 32 -3.68 -7.76 8.62
CA ASN A 32 -4.66 -8.75 9.05
C ASN A 32 -5.57 -8.26 10.18
N GLY A 33 -5.73 -6.95 10.30
CA GLY A 33 -6.56 -6.30 11.32
C GLY A 33 -7.90 -5.79 10.81
N GLY A 34 -8.24 -6.01 9.53
CA GLY A 34 -9.44 -5.45 8.88
C GLY A 34 -10.74 -6.14 9.26
N SER A 35 -10.67 -7.35 9.80
CA SER A 35 -11.85 -8.10 10.21
C SER A 35 -11.69 -8.75 11.58
N ASP A 36 -12.81 -9.00 12.22
CA ASP A 36 -12.91 -9.75 13.47
C ASP A 36 -13.73 -11.01 13.24
N VAL A 37 -13.29 -12.13 13.82
CA VAL A 37 -14.07 -13.38 13.84
C VAL A 37 -14.93 -13.37 15.11
N LEU A 38 -16.24 -13.37 14.91
CA LEU A 38 -17.20 -13.43 16.01
C LEU A 38 -17.24 -14.83 16.66
N SER A 39 -17.77 -14.92 17.84
CA SER A 39 -17.96 -16.20 18.56
C SER A 39 -18.84 -17.21 17.77
N THR A 40 -19.63 -16.72 16.85
CA THR A 40 -20.45 -17.53 15.94
C THR A 40 -19.66 -18.08 14.74
N GLY A 41 -18.40 -17.69 14.57
CA GLY A 41 -17.60 -17.98 13.39
C GLY A 41 -17.83 -17.02 12.22
N ALA A 42 -18.76 -16.08 12.34
CA ALA A 42 -19.00 -15.09 11.29
C ALA A 42 -17.90 -14.03 11.28
N ILE A 43 -17.56 -13.54 10.10
CA ILE A 43 -16.58 -12.47 9.89
C ILE A 43 -17.30 -11.13 9.90
N LYS A 44 -16.83 -10.22 10.75
CA LYS A 44 -17.29 -8.83 10.81
C LYS A 44 -16.17 -7.91 10.30
N TYR A 45 -16.44 -7.21 9.22
CA TYR A 45 -15.49 -6.25 8.66
C TYR A 45 -15.53 -4.94 9.44
N LYS A 46 -14.37 -4.35 9.66
CA LYS A 46 -14.23 -2.99 10.21
C LYS A 46 -14.49 -1.95 9.11
N SER A 47 -14.72 -0.73 9.53
CA SER A 47 -14.73 0.40 8.58
C SER A 47 -13.30 0.72 8.15
N THR A 48 -13.13 1.17 6.90
CA THR A 48 -11.82 1.62 6.43
C THR A 48 -11.31 2.81 7.25
N ASN A 49 -10.02 2.80 7.57
CA ASN A 49 -9.40 3.91 8.30
C ASN A 49 -9.10 5.06 7.34
N THR A 50 -10.02 6.02 7.27
CA THR A 50 -9.90 7.18 6.40
C THR A 50 -10.26 8.45 7.15
N SER A 51 -9.57 9.55 6.85
CA SER A 51 -9.83 10.87 7.40
C SER A 51 -9.92 11.91 6.29
N SER A 52 -10.67 12.97 6.53
CA SER A 52 -10.73 14.13 5.63
C SER A 52 -9.57 15.11 5.84
N THR A 53 -8.79 14.93 6.89
CA THR A 53 -7.62 15.76 7.21
C THR A 53 -6.33 14.97 6.99
N LYS A 54 -5.23 15.67 6.73
CA LYS A 54 -3.92 15.05 6.68
C LYS A 54 -3.61 14.40 8.03
N ASP A 55 -3.29 13.11 7.98
CA ASP A 55 -2.93 12.32 9.14
C ASP A 55 -1.75 11.42 8.82
N SER A 56 -0.59 11.77 9.35
CA SER A 56 0.65 11.00 9.17
C SER A 56 0.70 9.73 10.02
N SER A 57 -0.21 9.60 10.98
CA SER A 57 -0.34 8.40 11.81
C SER A 57 -1.37 7.40 11.27
N ALA A 58 -2.06 7.76 10.18
CA ALA A 58 -3.01 6.85 9.56
C ALA A 58 -2.29 5.63 8.98
N ASP A 59 -2.71 4.45 9.40
CA ASP A 59 -2.16 3.17 8.98
C ASP A 59 -3.27 2.12 8.86
N LEU A 60 -2.93 0.94 8.38
CA LEU A 60 -3.75 -0.25 8.48
C LEU A 60 -4.00 -0.57 9.97
N TYR A 61 -5.03 -1.34 10.27
CA TYR A 61 -5.32 -1.73 11.64
C TYR A 61 -4.20 -2.59 12.23
N ASN A 62 -3.64 -3.48 11.43
CA ASN A 62 -2.47 -4.27 11.81
C ASN A 62 -1.61 -4.55 10.57
N ARG A 63 -0.75 -3.60 10.22
CA ARG A 63 0.16 -3.75 9.10
C ARG A 63 1.25 -4.76 9.43
N THR A 64 1.28 -5.87 8.71
CA THR A 64 2.23 -6.96 8.93
C THR A 64 3.28 -7.09 7.83
N TYR A 65 3.01 -6.56 6.64
CA TYR A 65 3.95 -6.60 5.53
C TYR A 65 3.85 -5.37 4.65
N LYS A 66 4.94 -4.99 4.02
CA LYS A 66 4.99 -3.92 3.04
C LYS A 66 5.91 -4.29 1.89
N LYS A 67 5.51 -3.94 0.67
CA LYS A 67 6.30 -4.17 -0.53
C LYS A 67 6.38 -2.90 -1.36
N VAL A 68 7.59 -2.55 -1.78
CA VAL A 68 7.82 -1.41 -2.66
C VAL A 68 7.25 -1.72 -4.04
N VAL A 69 6.38 -0.85 -4.53
CA VAL A 69 5.75 -0.96 -5.86
C VAL A 69 6.31 0.05 -6.85
N ALA A 70 7.01 1.07 -6.36
CA ALA A 70 7.71 2.02 -7.21
C ALA A 70 9.00 2.46 -6.54
N LYS A 71 10.07 2.53 -7.32
CA LYS A 71 11.33 3.17 -6.89
C LYS A 71 11.49 4.43 -7.73
N PRO A 72 11.38 5.61 -7.14
CA PRO A 72 11.70 6.83 -7.86
C PRO A 72 13.18 6.76 -8.30
N SER A 73 13.42 7.07 -9.56
CA SER A 73 14.77 7.20 -10.08
C SER A 73 15.25 8.63 -9.86
N ALA A 74 16.43 8.79 -9.30
CA ALA A 74 17.02 10.10 -9.11
C ALA A 74 17.29 10.89 -10.40
N THR A 75 17.21 10.24 -11.55
CA THR A 75 17.56 10.84 -12.85
C THR A 75 16.42 10.93 -13.84
N THR A 76 15.35 10.17 -13.62
CA THR A 76 14.19 10.17 -14.53
C THR A 76 12.92 9.93 -13.72
N SER A 77 11.84 10.55 -14.14
CA SER A 77 10.49 10.29 -13.58
C SER A 77 9.95 8.89 -13.95
N VAL A 78 10.78 8.06 -14.52
CA VAL A 78 10.41 6.71 -14.92
C VAL A 78 10.58 5.79 -13.75
N GLN A 79 9.50 5.11 -13.42
CA GLN A 79 9.47 4.08 -12.40
C GLN A 79 10.36 2.90 -12.76
N SER A 80 10.73 2.14 -11.73
CA SER A 80 11.43 0.88 -11.89
C SER A 80 10.81 0.06 -13.02
N GLY A 81 11.62 -0.42 -13.93
CA GLY A 81 11.19 -1.25 -15.04
C GLY A 81 10.77 -2.68 -14.67
N ASP A 82 10.45 -2.94 -13.41
CA ASP A 82 9.89 -4.22 -12.98
C ASP A 82 8.43 -4.33 -13.41
N PRO A 83 8.09 -5.22 -14.35
CA PRO A 83 6.71 -5.34 -14.84
C PRO A 83 5.74 -5.91 -13.80
N SER A 84 6.26 -6.51 -12.73
CA SER A 84 5.46 -7.16 -11.68
C SER A 84 5.14 -6.21 -10.53
N ASN A 85 5.97 -5.19 -10.32
CA ASN A 85 5.82 -4.19 -9.27
C ASN A 85 6.02 -2.81 -9.87
N ASN A 86 4.95 -2.23 -10.40
CA ASN A 86 5.01 -0.94 -11.07
C ASN A 86 3.74 -0.12 -10.90
N ILE A 87 3.84 1.15 -11.27
CA ILE A 87 2.72 2.07 -11.36
C ILE A 87 2.61 2.55 -12.80
N GLU A 88 1.43 2.41 -13.36
CA GLU A 88 1.11 2.82 -14.72
C GLU A 88 0.04 3.90 -14.70
N VAL A 89 0.29 5.02 -15.38
CA VAL A 89 -0.71 6.06 -15.59
C VAL A 89 -1.47 5.75 -16.87
N ILE A 90 -2.76 5.51 -16.74
CA ILE A 90 -3.65 5.20 -17.85
C ILE A 90 -4.51 6.43 -18.13
N ALA A 91 -4.15 7.17 -19.15
CA ALA A 91 -4.97 8.29 -19.61
C ALA A 91 -6.30 7.78 -20.17
N SER A 92 -7.40 8.41 -19.76
CA SER A 92 -8.71 8.17 -20.33
C SER A 92 -9.11 9.29 -21.29
N THR A 93 -10.12 9.03 -22.09
CA THR A 93 -10.77 10.08 -22.91
C THR A 93 -11.77 10.91 -22.09
N GLY A 94 -12.00 10.54 -20.83
CA GLY A 94 -12.85 11.26 -19.90
C GLY A 94 -12.07 12.25 -19.02
N ALA A 95 -12.80 12.90 -18.10
CA ALA A 95 -12.22 13.86 -17.18
C ALA A 95 -11.56 13.19 -15.95
N TYR A 96 -10.92 12.05 -16.14
CA TYR A 96 -10.24 11.32 -15.09
C TYR A 96 -8.97 10.65 -15.63
N THR A 97 -8.08 10.29 -14.72
CA THR A 97 -6.89 9.50 -15.00
C THR A 97 -6.86 8.31 -14.06
N ASP A 98 -6.60 7.14 -14.56
CA ASP A 98 -6.45 5.95 -13.73
C ASP A 98 -4.96 5.70 -13.45
N LEU A 99 -4.66 5.48 -12.18
CA LEU A 99 -3.37 4.99 -11.72
C LEU A 99 -3.52 3.50 -11.41
N LYS A 100 -2.84 2.67 -12.18
CA LYS A 100 -2.82 1.22 -11.98
C LYS A 100 -1.54 0.83 -11.27
N VAL A 101 -1.68 0.35 -10.05
CA VAL A 101 -0.57 -0.12 -9.22
C VAL A 101 -0.56 -1.64 -9.25
N LYS A 102 0.52 -2.21 -9.70
CA LYS A 102 0.77 -3.65 -9.68
C LYS A 102 1.71 -4.01 -8.55
N CYS A 103 1.39 -5.06 -7.82
CA CYS A 103 2.22 -5.64 -6.79
C CYS A 103 2.17 -7.15 -6.87
N LEU A 104 3.31 -7.80 -7.03
CA LEU A 104 3.42 -9.24 -7.00
C LEU A 104 3.97 -9.68 -5.65
N LEU A 105 3.20 -10.46 -4.91
CA LEU A 105 3.71 -11.28 -3.82
C LEU A 105 4.24 -12.58 -4.42
N ASP A 106 5.54 -12.68 -4.50
CA ASP A 106 6.24 -13.79 -5.16
C ASP A 106 6.31 -15.04 -4.26
N PHE A 107 6.89 -16.10 -4.77
CA PHE A 107 7.21 -17.28 -3.99
C PHE A 107 8.08 -16.91 -2.78
N GLY A 108 7.77 -17.50 -1.64
CA GLY A 108 8.49 -17.18 -0.41
C GLY A 108 8.18 -15.81 0.20
N GLU A 109 7.28 -15.04 -0.37
CA GLU A 109 6.85 -13.75 0.18
C GLU A 109 5.43 -13.83 0.78
N PRO A 110 5.21 -13.17 1.94
CA PRO A 110 6.18 -12.54 2.83
C PRO A 110 7.10 -13.55 3.49
N THR A 111 8.35 -13.17 3.72
CA THR A 111 9.30 -14.01 4.45
C THR A 111 9.22 -13.73 5.94
N GLY A 112 9.11 -14.79 6.74
CA GLY A 112 9.21 -14.70 8.20
C GLY A 112 8.05 -14.00 8.89
N GLN A 113 6.89 -13.92 8.24
CA GLN A 113 5.70 -13.35 8.86
C GLN A 113 4.66 -14.42 9.14
N ASP A 114 4.44 -14.64 10.41
CA ASP A 114 3.26 -15.30 10.89
C ASP A 114 2.13 -14.29 11.00
N ALA A 115 1.06 -14.55 10.31
CA ALA A 115 -0.10 -13.67 10.35
C ALA A 115 -0.80 -13.67 11.72
N THR A 116 -0.52 -14.64 12.57
CA THR A 116 -1.26 -14.84 13.82
C THR A 116 -0.46 -15.36 15.00
N ASP A 117 0.73 -15.86 14.81
CA ASP A 117 1.52 -16.42 15.91
C ASP A 117 3.02 -16.34 15.61
N SER A 118 3.76 -15.82 16.58
CA SER A 118 5.23 -15.67 16.53
C SER A 118 6.01 -16.98 16.68
N ALA A 119 5.34 -18.12 16.73
CA ALA A 119 5.95 -19.36 17.21
C ALA A 119 6.30 -20.35 16.12
N THR A 120 6.14 -20.04 14.80
CA THR A 120 6.31 -21.13 13.97
C THR A 120 6.58 -21.16 12.54
N THR A 121 6.79 -22.19 12.11
CA THR A 121 6.87 -23.00 10.91
C THR A 121 5.71 -22.83 9.91
N ASP A 122 4.79 -21.87 10.13
CA ASP A 122 3.68 -21.67 9.23
C ASP A 122 4.16 -21.06 7.91
N THR A 123 3.92 -21.77 6.83
CA THR A 123 4.25 -21.37 5.47
C THR A 123 3.14 -20.53 4.84
N SER A 124 2.18 -20.08 5.63
CA SER A 124 1.03 -19.31 5.16
C SER A 124 0.95 -17.96 5.83
N TYR A 125 0.55 -16.98 5.04
CA TYR A 125 0.30 -15.61 5.45
C TYR A 125 -1.16 -15.26 5.15
N VAL A 126 -1.87 -14.69 6.13
CA VAL A 126 -3.25 -14.26 5.96
C VAL A 126 -3.31 -12.75 6.00
N PHE A 127 -4.00 -12.15 5.05
CA PHE A 127 -4.27 -10.73 5.03
C PHE A 127 -5.72 -10.44 4.62
N ASP A 128 -6.32 -9.42 5.23
CA ASP A 128 -7.69 -8.98 4.99
C ASP A 128 -7.81 -7.47 4.77
N GLU A 129 -6.67 -6.81 4.79
CA GLU A 129 -6.59 -5.38 4.52
C GLU A 129 -5.34 -5.05 3.72
N LEU A 130 -5.44 -4.02 2.90
CA LEU A 130 -4.29 -3.44 2.19
C LEU A 130 -4.44 -1.92 2.03
N GLY A 131 -3.32 -1.26 1.85
CA GLY A 131 -3.28 0.17 1.61
C GLY A 131 -2.14 0.58 0.71
N LEU A 132 -2.31 1.70 0.04
CA LEU A 132 -1.24 2.36 -0.68
C LEU A 132 -0.68 3.50 0.15
N PHE A 133 0.63 3.61 0.15
CA PHE A 133 1.37 4.58 0.94
C PHE A 133 2.25 5.43 0.03
N ALA A 134 2.22 6.74 0.29
CA ALA A 134 3.08 7.67 -0.38
C ALA A 134 4.49 7.64 0.21
N TYR A 135 5.41 8.06 -0.63
CA TYR A 135 6.78 8.31 -0.23
C TYR A 135 6.85 9.45 0.79
N TYR A 136 7.64 9.28 1.82
CA TYR A 136 7.99 10.33 2.75
C TYR A 136 9.50 10.40 2.91
N GLN A 137 10.06 11.56 2.62
CA GLN A 137 11.46 11.84 2.90
C GLN A 137 11.54 12.82 4.07
N ASP A 138 12.30 12.47 5.09
CA ASP A 138 12.64 13.41 6.14
C ASP A 138 13.54 14.49 5.55
N THR A 139 13.05 15.72 5.53
CA THR A 139 13.78 16.88 5.00
C THR A 139 15.02 17.23 5.79
N THR A 140 15.11 16.76 7.04
CA THR A 140 16.26 17.04 7.93
C THR A 140 17.42 16.08 7.65
N THR A 141 17.12 14.81 7.43
CA THR A 141 18.12 13.77 7.24
C THR A 141 18.30 13.35 5.78
N GLY A 142 17.36 13.70 4.92
CA GLY A 142 17.33 13.25 3.53
C GLY A 142 17.04 11.75 3.37
N THR A 143 16.72 11.05 4.46
CA THR A 143 16.44 9.61 4.44
C THR A 143 14.97 9.34 4.22
N ILE A 144 14.68 8.24 3.52
CA ILE A 144 13.31 7.75 3.35
C ILE A 144 12.89 7.07 4.65
N ASP A 145 11.85 7.60 5.26
CA ASP A 145 11.21 6.94 6.38
C ASP A 145 9.93 6.24 5.92
N ILE A 146 10.04 4.92 5.75
CA ILE A 146 8.92 4.09 5.33
C ILE A 146 7.85 4.02 6.44
N GLU A 147 8.24 4.19 7.69
CA GLU A 147 7.31 4.15 8.83
C GLU A 147 6.47 5.43 8.94
N GLN A 148 6.96 6.53 8.41
CA GLN A 148 6.23 7.80 8.37
C GLN A 148 5.53 8.08 7.04
N SER A 149 5.47 7.08 6.15
CA SER A 149 4.78 7.23 4.87
C SER A 149 3.29 7.51 5.06
N LEU A 150 2.73 8.30 4.15
CA LEU A 150 1.32 8.71 4.23
C LEU A 150 0.43 7.64 3.59
N MET A 151 -0.54 7.15 4.33
CA MET A 151 -1.55 6.26 3.78
C MET A 151 -2.50 7.02 2.86
N LEU A 152 -2.58 6.60 1.60
CA LEU A 152 -3.43 7.19 0.57
C LEU A 152 -4.77 6.49 0.45
N SER A 153 -4.78 5.18 0.68
CA SER A 153 -5.98 4.37 0.55
C SER A 153 -5.97 3.22 1.53
N HIS A 154 -7.15 2.76 1.91
CA HIS A 154 -7.34 1.58 2.74
C HIS A 154 -8.50 0.76 2.19
N VAL A 155 -8.27 -0.52 1.96
CA VAL A 155 -9.28 -1.48 1.52
C VAL A 155 -9.31 -2.65 2.49
N ILE A 156 -10.51 -3.08 2.85
CA ILE A 156 -10.76 -4.26 3.67
C ILE A 156 -11.53 -5.26 2.83
N PHE A 157 -11.15 -6.51 2.90
CA PHE A 157 -11.73 -7.60 2.11
C PHE A 157 -11.76 -8.91 2.89
N HIS A 158 -12.34 -9.94 2.31
CA HIS A 158 -12.36 -11.26 2.93
C HIS A 158 -10.94 -11.79 3.11
N PRO A 159 -10.58 -12.36 4.28
CA PRO A 159 -9.24 -12.87 4.52
C PRO A 159 -8.74 -13.79 3.40
N VAL A 160 -7.57 -13.48 2.88
CA VAL A 160 -6.89 -14.22 1.83
C VAL A 160 -5.64 -14.86 2.41
N GLN A 161 -5.52 -16.16 2.19
CA GLN A 161 -4.34 -16.91 2.59
C GLN A 161 -3.34 -17.00 1.45
N LYS A 162 -2.12 -16.58 1.71
CA LYS A 162 -0.97 -16.71 0.81
C LYS A 162 0.02 -17.71 1.39
N SER A 163 0.27 -18.77 0.69
CA SER A 163 1.33 -19.72 1.04
C SER A 163 2.63 -19.41 0.27
N THR A 164 3.76 -19.86 0.80
CA THR A 164 5.09 -19.58 0.22
C THR A 164 5.29 -20.21 -1.16
N ASN A 165 4.48 -21.21 -1.51
CA ASN A 165 4.50 -21.89 -2.82
C ASN A 165 3.48 -21.33 -3.83
N ARG A 166 2.92 -20.15 -3.55
CA ARG A 166 1.97 -19.47 -4.44
C ARG A 166 2.45 -18.05 -4.71
N GLN A 167 2.07 -17.55 -5.87
CA GLN A 167 2.18 -16.13 -6.22
C GLN A 167 0.79 -15.50 -6.19
N ILE A 168 0.71 -14.25 -5.76
CA ILE A 168 -0.50 -13.44 -5.86
C ILE A 168 -0.13 -12.12 -6.51
N GLU A 169 -0.73 -11.81 -7.64
CA GLU A 169 -0.65 -10.47 -8.25
C GLU A 169 -1.85 -9.64 -7.78
N ILE A 170 -1.56 -8.47 -7.24
CA ILE A 170 -2.56 -7.49 -6.85
C ILE A 170 -2.51 -6.35 -7.87
N ILE A 171 -3.67 -6.03 -8.42
CA ILE A 171 -3.85 -4.88 -9.30
C ILE A 171 -4.78 -3.91 -8.58
N TYR A 172 -4.24 -2.76 -8.21
CA TYR A 172 -4.97 -1.70 -7.54
C TYR A 172 -5.14 -0.51 -8.46
N THR A 173 -6.37 -0.12 -8.73
CA THR A 173 -6.64 1.03 -9.60
C THR A 173 -7.23 2.18 -8.79
N ILE A 174 -6.60 3.34 -8.91
CA ILE A 174 -7.10 4.60 -8.34
C ILE A 174 -7.52 5.50 -9.49
N ARG A 175 -8.72 6.00 -9.43
CA ARG A 175 -9.20 7.04 -10.33
C ARG A 175 -9.06 8.41 -9.67
N VAL A 176 -8.41 9.32 -10.37
CA VAL A 176 -8.17 10.71 -9.95
C VAL A 176 -8.89 11.67 -10.89
#